data_eec7a32ed8c2b456ccacd7f379c2775c
#
_entry.id   eec7a32ed8c2b456ccacd7f379c2775c
#
_cell.length_a   1.000
_cell.length_b   1.000
_cell.length_c   1.000
_cell.angle_alpha   90.00
_cell.angle_beta   90.00
_cell.angle_gamma   90.00
#
_symmetry.space_group_name_H-M   'P 1'
#
loop_
_entity.id
_entity.type
_entity.pdbx_description
1 polymer ?
#
loop_
_entity_poly.entity_id
_entity_poly.type
_entity_poly.pdbx_seq_one_letter_code
_entity_poly.pdbx_strand_id
1 'polypeptide(L)'
;VRVQTLLRKRFIAGGGVHLTGDKAIGGVIEGGTLKCINTQSLTDTCLKADNFILASGSFVSGGLNSNYDEVTETVFGLDVNAAEGRHGQWTKYGVYEAQPYMEFGVATDEKLHVKKDGKVINNCYAVGSVLSGHNRVKMADGTGVSMLTALQAVKNILK
;
A
#
# COMPACT_ATOMS: atom_id res chain seq x y z
N VAL A 1 4.31 3.80 -20.32
CA VAL A 1 3.11 3.54 -21.15
C VAL A 1 3.11 2.12 -21.70
N ARG A 2 4.16 1.65 -22.43
CA ARG A 2 4.17 0.30 -23.04
C ARG A 2 4.05 -0.84 -22.03
N VAL A 3 4.84 -0.83 -20.96
CA VAL A 3 4.83 -1.90 -19.94
C VAL A 3 3.45 -2.01 -19.28
N GLN A 4 2.89 -0.89 -18.84
CA GLN A 4 1.56 -0.87 -18.23
C GLN A 4 0.47 -1.41 -19.18
N THR A 5 0.51 -1.03 -20.44
CA THR A 5 -0.45 -1.51 -21.45
C THR A 5 -0.34 -3.02 -21.66
N LEU A 6 0.88 -3.54 -21.73
CA LEU A 6 1.11 -4.99 -21.90
C LEU A 6 0.68 -5.78 -20.67
N LEU A 7 1.02 -5.31 -19.47
CA LEU A 7 0.62 -5.95 -18.20
C LEU A 7 -0.91 -5.97 -18.08
N ARG A 8 -1.58 -4.84 -18.38
CA ARG A 8 -3.05 -4.78 -18.38
C ARG A 8 -3.67 -5.76 -19.37
N LYS A 9 -3.18 -5.81 -20.62
CA LYS A 9 -3.67 -6.77 -21.61
C LYS A 9 -3.51 -8.21 -21.14
N ARG A 10 -2.34 -8.56 -20.56
CA ARG A 10 -2.08 -9.90 -20.05
C ARG A 10 -2.97 -10.23 -18.84
N PHE A 11 -3.19 -9.28 -17.94
CA PHE A 11 -4.09 -9.44 -16.79
C PHE A 11 -5.53 -9.73 -17.23
N ILE A 12 -6.06 -8.95 -18.17
CA ILE A 12 -7.42 -9.15 -18.71
C ILE A 12 -7.51 -10.48 -19.47
N ALA A 13 -6.50 -10.83 -20.28
CA ALA A 13 -6.45 -12.11 -21.00
C ALA A 13 -6.41 -13.32 -20.05
N GLY A 14 -5.87 -13.14 -18.83
CA GLY A 14 -5.90 -14.12 -17.75
C GLY A 14 -7.20 -14.17 -16.94
N GLY A 15 -8.25 -13.47 -17.38
CA GLY A 15 -9.55 -13.40 -16.68
C GLY A 15 -9.66 -12.33 -15.60
N GLY A 16 -8.65 -11.48 -15.45
CA GLY A 16 -8.68 -10.38 -14.48
C GLY A 16 -9.64 -9.26 -14.87
N VAL A 17 -10.33 -8.70 -13.91
CA VAL A 17 -11.22 -7.53 -14.08
C VAL A 17 -10.47 -6.26 -13.70
N HIS A 18 -10.39 -5.29 -14.58
CA HIS A 18 -9.75 -4.01 -14.37
C HIS A 18 -10.78 -2.89 -14.27
N LEU A 19 -11.07 -2.46 -13.05
CA LEU A 19 -11.96 -1.33 -12.77
C LEU A 19 -11.16 -0.02 -12.88
N THR A 20 -11.54 0.82 -13.82
CA THR A 20 -10.93 2.15 -14.03
C THR A 20 -11.87 3.24 -13.56
N GLY A 21 -11.30 4.32 -13.02
CA GLY A 21 -12.09 5.47 -12.57
C GLY A 21 -12.81 5.26 -11.25
N ASP A 22 -12.46 4.19 -10.52
CA ASP A 22 -12.99 3.93 -9.19
C ASP A 22 -11.88 4.03 -8.12
N LYS A 23 -12.26 4.28 -6.90
CA LYS A 23 -11.34 4.44 -5.76
C LYS A 23 -11.81 3.56 -4.60
N ALA A 24 -10.89 2.76 -4.07
CA ALA A 24 -11.12 2.08 -2.80
C ALA A 24 -11.17 3.11 -1.66
N ILE A 25 -12.22 3.06 -0.85
CA ILE A 25 -12.49 4.03 0.23
C ILE A 25 -12.54 3.38 1.61
N GLY A 26 -12.40 2.06 1.69
CA GLY A 26 -12.42 1.33 2.94
C GLY A 26 -12.70 -0.15 2.75
N GLY A 27 -12.94 -0.84 3.84
CA GLY A 27 -13.29 -2.25 3.86
C GLY A 27 -13.74 -2.70 5.24
N VAL A 28 -14.27 -3.91 5.31
CA VAL A 28 -14.73 -4.54 6.56
C VAL A 28 -13.67 -5.49 7.06
N ILE A 29 -13.09 -5.20 8.23
CA ILE A 29 -12.08 -6.03 8.88
C ILE A 29 -12.70 -6.64 10.14
N GLU A 30 -12.73 -7.97 10.22
CA GLU A 30 -13.28 -8.72 11.34
C GLU A 30 -12.35 -9.90 11.69
N GLY A 31 -12.05 -10.05 12.97
CA GLY A 31 -11.25 -11.18 13.45
C GLY A 31 -9.85 -11.27 12.82
N GLY A 32 -9.21 -10.13 12.48
CA GLY A 32 -7.91 -10.12 11.81
C GLY A 32 -7.95 -10.53 10.34
N THR A 33 -9.11 -10.41 9.70
CA THR A 33 -9.33 -10.76 8.29
C THR A 33 -10.09 -9.65 7.58
N LEU A 34 -9.63 -9.20 6.43
CA LEU A 34 -10.37 -8.29 5.56
C LEU A 34 -11.43 -9.11 4.81
N LYS A 35 -12.71 -8.77 4.97
CA LYS A 35 -13.85 -9.50 4.40
C LYS A 35 -14.20 -9.00 3.01
N CYS A 36 -14.14 -7.70 2.82
CA CYS A 36 -14.45 -7.08 1.54
C CYS A 36 -13.95 -5.62 1.48
N ILE A 37 -13.92 -5.06 0.28
CA ILE A 37 -13.50 -3.69 -0.01
C ILE A 37 -14.70 -2.88 -0.50
N ASN A 38 -14.85 -1.67 0.01
CA ASN A 38 -15.78 -0.66 -0.47
C ASN A 38 -15.10 0.27 -1.46
N THR A 39 -15.79 0.60 -2.54
CA THR A 39 -15.31 1.56 -3.53
C THR A 39 -16.29 2.73 -3.68
N GLN A 40 -15.78 3.83 -4.21
CA GLN A 40 -16.57 5.06 -4.35
C GLN A 40 -17.73 4.91 -5.33
N SER A 41 -17.53 4.14 -6.39
CA SER A 41 -18.53 3.98 -7.48
C SER A 41 -19.50 2.84 -7.22
N LEU A 42 -19.10 1.81 -6.46
CA LEU A 42 -19.93 0.65 -6.15
C LEU A 42 -20.48 0.76 -4.70
N THR A 43 -21.28 1.79 -4.48
CA THR A 43 -21.78 2.15 -3.14
C THR A 43 -22.51 1.03 -2.40
N ASP A 44 -23.26 0.20 -3.14
CA ASP A 44 -24.09 -0.88 -2.58
C ASP A 44 -23.43 -2.26 -2.68
N THR A 45 -22.21 -2.33 -3.20
CA THR A 45 -21.51 -3.60 -3.45
C THR A 45 -20.17 -3.63 -2.75
N CYS A 46 -20.03 -4.49 -1.75
CA CYS A 46 -18.73 -4.78 -1.14
C CYS A 46 -18.01 -5.87 -1.94
N LEU A 47 -16.84 -5.56 -2.48
CA LEU A 47 -16.04 -6.49 -3.28
C LEU A 47 -15.35 -7.51 -2.38
N LYS A 48 -15.70 -8.78 -2.52
CA LYS A 48 -15.17 -9.89 -1.73
C LYS A 48 -14.03 -10.60 -2.46
N ALA A 49 -13.04 -11.05 -1.70
CA ALA A 49 -11.94 -11.89 -2.17
C ALA A 49 -11.37 -12.69 -1.00
N ASP A 50 -10.62 -13.74 -1.30
CA ASP A 50 -9.89 -14.52 -0.29
C ASP A 50 -8.65 -13.77 0.20
N ASN A 51 -7.95 -13.09 -0.71
CA ASN A 51 -6.75 -12.30 -0.43
C ASN A 51 -6.83 -10.93 -1.08
N PHE A 52 -6.20 -9.94 -0.45
CA PHE A 52 -6.15 -8.55 -0.88
C PHE A 52 -4.71 -8.07 -0.96
N ILE A 53 -4.39 -7.28 -1.97
CA ILE A 53 -3.07 -6.66 -2.13
C ILE A 53 -3.25 -5.15 -2.20
N LEU A 54 -2.69 -4.44 -1.22
CA LEU A 54 -2.64 -2.99 -1.17
C LEU A 54 -1.40 -2.49 -1.92
N ALA A 55 -1.62 -1.80 -3.04
CA ALA A 55 -0.59 -1.19 -3.86
C ALA A 55 -0.87 0.30 -4.11
N SER A 56 -1.42 0.98 -3.09
CA SER A 56 -1.91 2.37 -3.16
C SER A 56 -0.80 3.41 -3.39
N GLY A 57 0.44 3.02 -3.17
CA GLY A 57 1.58 3.93 -3.30
C GLY A 57 1.83 4.78 -2.04
N SER A 58 2.70 5.77 -2.15
CA SER A 58 3.08 6.66 -1.06
C SER A 58 2.29 7.98 -1.10
N PHE A 59 2.82 9.02 -0.44
CA PHE A 59 2.25 10.38 -0.44
C PHE A 59 1.93 10.91 -1.84
N VAL A 60 2.85 10.73 -2.80
CA VAL A 60 2.66 11.23 -4.19
C VAL A 60 1.49 10.56 -4.89
N SER A 61 1.22 9.30 -4.59
CA SER A 61 0.13 8.52 -5.19
C SER A 61 -1.16 8.59 -4.38
N GLY A 62 -1.14 9.23 -3.21
CA GLY A 62 -2.29 9.35 -2.31
C GLY A 62 -2.57 8.09 -1.49
N GLY A 63 -1.64 7.14 -1.41
CA GLY A 63 -1.76 5.97 -0.52
C GLY A 63 -1.46 6.29 0.94
N LEU A 64 -0.65 7.32 1.16
CA LEU A 64 -0.40 7.93 2.47
C LEU A 64 -0.84 9.39 2.45
N ASN A 65 -1.35 9.86 3.56
CA ASN A 65 -1.66 11.25 3.81
C ASN A 65 -1.00 11.70 5.13
N SER A 66 -0.74 12.98 5.27
CA SER A 66 -0.23 13.55 6.51
C SER A 66 -1.01 14.80 6.88
N ASN A 67 -1.29 14.95 8.14
CA ASN A 67 -1.70 16.19 8.74
C ASN A 67 -0.54 16.76 9.58
N TYR A 68 -0.83 17.69 10.50
CA TYR A 68 0.18 18.30 11.36
C TYR A 68 0.79 17.31 12.38
N ASP A 69 0.04 16.31 12.81
CA ASP A 69 0.37 15.47 13.96
C ASP A 69 0.72 14.01 13.55
N GLU A 70 0.16 13.51 12.45
CA GLU A 70 0.26 12.10 12.10
C GLU A 70 0.32 11.85 10.59
N VAL A 71 0.80 10.65 10.25
CA VAL A 71 0.74 10.08 8.91
C VAL A 71 -0.24 8.92 8.92
N THR A 72 -1.16 8.91 7.97
CA THR A 72 -2.23 7.90 7.86
C THR A 72 -2.22 7.18 6.52
N GLU A 73 -2.58 5.91 6.52
CA GLU A 73 -2.91 5.16 5.31
C GLU A 73 -4.37 5.46 4.93
N THR A 74 -4.62 5.74 3.65
CA THR A 74 -5.85 6.42 3.20
C THR A 74 -7.05 5.51 2.92
N VAL A 75 -6.86 4.18 2.84
CA VAL A 75 -7.93 3.24 2.48
C VAL A 75 -8.52 2.54 3.70
N PHE A 76 -7.68 1.92 4.51
CA PHE A 76 -8.12 1.09 5.64
C PHE A 76 -7.76 1.65 7.01
N GLY A 77 -6.98 2.74 7.06
CA GLY A 77 -6.43 3.28 8.30
C GLY A 77 -5.50 2.28 8.98
N LEU A 78 -4.54 1.74 8.21
CA LEU A 78 -3.55 0.77 8.69
C LEU A 78 -2.47 1.45 9.53
N ASP A 79 -1.77 0.66 10.33
CA ASP A 79 -0.61 1.14 11.08
C ASP A 79 0.48 1.62 10.12
N VAL A 80 1.01 2.80 10.37
CA VAL A 80 2.07 3.43 9.58
C VAL A 80 3.33 3.56 10.43
N ASN A 81 4.46 3.10 9.91
CA ASN A 81 5.76 3.41 10.46
C ASN A 81 6.16 4.81 9.99
N ALA A 82 6.11 5.78 10.88
CA ALA A 82 6.59 7.13 10.71
C ALA A 82 7.51 7.49 11.87
N ALA A 83 8.40 8.46 11.69
CA ALA A 83 9.22 8.94 12.79
C ALA A 83 8.32 9.48 13.90
N GLU A 84 8.58 9.06 15.14
CA GLU A 84 7.92 9.61 16.30
C GLU A 84 8.25 11.11 16.43
N GLY A 85 7.25 11.89 16.78
CA GLY A 85 7.38 13.31 16.95
C GLY A 85 6.65 14.12 15.89
N ARG A 86 6.72 15.45 16.06
CA ARG A 86 6.03 16.40 15.16
C ARG A 86 6.70 16.45 13.79
N HIS A 87 5.97 16.93 12.81
CA HIS A 87 6.40 17.17 11.42
C HIS A 87 7.82 17.76 11.26
N GLY A 88 8.37 18.48 12.22
CA GLY A 88 9.75 19.00 12.20
C GLY A 88 10.84 17.92 12.19
N GLN A 89 10.50 16.68 12.57
CA GLN A 89 11.43 15.53 12.49
C GLN A 89 11.28 14.73 11.18
N TRP A 90 10.26 15.04 10.37
CA TRP A 90 9.98 14.33 9.13
C TRP A 90 10.83 14.82 7.96
N THR A 91 11.39 16.01 8.08
CA THR A 91 12.22 16.63 7.04
C THR A 91 13.55 17.10 7.59
N LYS A 92 14.54 17.23 6.71
CA LYS A 92 15.83 17.85 6.97
C LYS A 92 15.90 19.18 6.22
N TYR A 93 16.71 20.11 6.76
CA TYR A 93 16.89 21.44 6.18
C TYR A 93 17.54 21.38 4.78
N GLY A 94 18.54 20.53 4.59
CA GLY A 94 19.19 20.33 3.32
C GLY A 94 18.34 19.51 2.35
N VAL A 95 17.98 20.07 1.20
CA VAL A 95 17.13 19.41 0.20
C VAL A 95 17.71 18.08 -0.31
N TYR A 96 19.04 17.98 -0.34
CA TYR A 96 19.76 16.78 -0.80
C TYR A 96 20.05 15.77 0.32
N GLU A 97 19.72 16.10 1.57
CA GLU A 97 19.82 15.15 2.66
C GLU A 97 18.74 14.05 2.53
N ALA A 98 19.03 12.90 3.14
CA ALA A 98 18.02 11.84 3.24
C ALA A 98 16.84 12.33 4.10
N GLN A 99 15.71 12.52 3.46
CA GLN A 99 14.49 13.02 4.12
C GLN A 99 13.77 11.86 4.81
N PRO A 100 13.54 11.89 6.14
CA PRO A 100 12.93 10.78 6.87
C PRO A 100 11.57 10.35 6.33
N TYR A 101 10.71 11.30 5.90
CA TYR A 101 9.37 10.99 5.39
C TYR A 101 9.38 10.07 4.15
N MET A 102 10.50 9.98 3.43
CA MET A 102 10.62 9.11 2.24
C MET A 102 10.65 7.62 2.61
N GLU A 103 10.88 7.29 3.88
CA GLU A 103 10.87 5.93 4.41
C GLU A 103 9.58 5.58 5.15
N PHE A 104 8.65 6.55 5.27
CA PHE A 104 7.36 6.30 5.91
C PHE A 104 6.47 5.42 5.03
N GLY A 105 5.72 4.55 5.66
CA GLY A 105 4.84 3.63 4.97
C GLY A 105 4.09 2.71 5.92
N VAL A 106 3.29 1.85 5.34
CA VAL A 106 2.48 0.88 6.08
C VAL A 106 3.39 -0.11 6.80
N ALA A 107 3.06 -0.38 8.06
CA ALA A 107 3.71 -1.38 8.88
C ALA A 107 3.28 -2.79 8.44
N THR A 108 4.25 -3.68 8.18
CA THR A 108 4.00 -5.06 7.80
C THR A 108 4.78 -6.04 8.65
N ASP A 109 4.41 -7.30 8.58
CA ASP A 109 5.24 -8.41 9.04
C ASP A 109 6.23 -8.87 7.95
N GLU A 110 7.02 -9.90 8.23
CA GLU A 110 7.99 -10.48 7.29
C GLU A 110 7.35 -11.10 6.03
N LYS A 111 6.06 -11.41 6.10
CA LYS A 111 5.28 -11.96 4.99
C LYS A 111 4.52 -10.90 4.19
N LEU A 112 4.75 -9.62 4.51
CA LEU A 112 4.08 -8.45 3.92
C LEU A 112 2.61 -8.30 4.32
N HIS A 113 2.12 -9.01 5.35
CA HIS A 113 0.79 -8.76 5.89
C HIS A 113 0.76 -7.39 6.55
N VAL A 114 -0.29 -6.64 6.29
CA VAL A 114 -0.52 -5.32 6.91
C VAL A 114 -0.95 -5.46 8.37
N LYS A 115 -0.75 -4.39 9.14
CA LYS A 115 -1.19 -4.33 10.54
C LYS A 115 -2.21 -3.21 10.72
N LYS A 116 -3.13 -3.43 11.64
CA LYS A 116 -4.08 -2.43 12.12
C LYS A 116 -4.25 -2.57 13.63
N ASP A 117 -4.05 -1.47 14.36
CA ASP A 117 -4.09 -1.43 15.83
C ASP A 117 -3.15 -2.49 16.45
N GLY A 118 -1.95 -2.65 15.90
CA GLY A 118 -0.94 -3.63 16.29
C GLY A 118 -1.25 -5.09 15.90
N LYS A 119 -2.41 -5.36 15.27
CA LYS A 119 -2.84 -6.71 14.89
C LYS A 119 -2.61 -6.96 13.40
N VAL A 120 -2.10 -8.13 13.07
CA VAL A 120 -1.89 -8.57 11.69
C VAL A 120 -3.23 -8.87 11.02
N ILE A 121 -3.40 -8.42 9.78
CA ILE A 121 -4.52 -8.79 8.90
C ILE A 121 -4.05 -9.91 7.97
N ASN A 122 -4.47 -11.14 8.25
CA ASN A 122 -3.88 -12.36 7.69
C ASN A 122 -4.04 -12.55 6.17
N ASN A 123 -4.96 -11.86 5.54
CA ASN A 123 -5.24 -11.96 4.11
C ASN A 123 -5.09 -10.64 3.35
N CYS A 124 -4.42 -9.66 3.95
CA CYS A 124 -4.15 -8.38 3.30
C CYS A 124 -2.65 -8.09 3.31
N TYR A 125 -2.09 -7.89 2.14
CA TYR A 125 -0.66 -7.70 1.89
C TYR A 125 -0.40 -6.30 1.35
N ALA A 126 0.66 -5.64 1.78
CA ALA A 126 1.13 -4.40 1.17
C ALA A 126 2.33 -4.65 0.26
N VAL A 127 2.37 -3.94 -0.87
CA VAL A 127 3.45 -4.08 -1.86
C VAL A 127 3.84 -2.74 -2.47
N GLY A 128 5.08 -2.64 -2.90
CA GLY A 128 5.60 -1.46 -3.59
C GLY A 128 5.80 -0.26 -2.68
N SER A 129 5.48 0.90 -3.17
CA SER A 129 5.85 2.16 -2.53
C SER A 129 5.00 2.59 -1.34
N VAL A 130 4.00 1.80 -0.97
CA VAL A 130 3.25 1.99 0.29
C VAL A 130 4.01 1.42 1.50
N LEU A 131 4.98 0.52 1.26
CA LEU A 131 5.78 -0.11 2.30
C LEU A 131 6.73 0.89 2.98
N SER A 132 6.89 0.75 4.30
CA SER A 132 7.85 1.51 5.10
C SER A 132 9.29 0.99 4.99
N GLY A 133 10.25 1.80 5.45
CA GLY A 133 11.63 1.39 5.64
C GLY A 133 12.49 1.39 4.36
N HIS A 134 12.02 1.98 3.27
CA HIS A 134 12.77 2.03 2.01
C HIS A 134 12.67 3.38 1.31
N ASN A 135 13.82 4.03 1.12
CA ASN A 135 13.92 5.29 0.40
C ASN A 135 14.19 5.04 -1.10
N ARG A 136 13.13 4.78 -1.85
CA ARG A 136 13.19 4.50 -3.29
C ARG A 136 13.72 5.65 -4.15
N VAL A 137 13.65 6.89 -3.66
CA VAL A 137 14.16 8.06 -4.40
C VAL A 137 15.69 8.06 -4.32
N LYS A 138 16.24 7.90 -3.13
CA LYS A 138 17.68 7.82 -2.91
C LYS A 138 18.31 6.60 -3.58
N MET A 139 17.63 5.45 -3.53
CA MET A 139 18.13 4.18 -4.09
C MET A 139 17.85 4.04 -5.59
N ALA A 140 16.96 4.86 -6.16
CA ALA A 140 16.56 4.84 -7.57
C ALA A 140 16.02 3.47 -8.06
N ASP A 141 15.45 2.67 -7.17
CA ASP A 141 15.08 1.26 -7.41
C ASP A 141 13.58 0.96 -7.24
N GLY A 142 12.74 1.99 -7.18
CA GLY A 142 11.31 1.85 -6.90
C GLY A 142 10.56 0.85 -7.80
N THR A 143 10.97 0.70 -9.06
CA THR A 143 10.38 -0.33 -9.96
C THR A 143 10.78 -1.73 -9.52
N GLY A 144 12.04 -1.96 -9.15
CA GLY A 144 12.55 -3.25 -8.66
C GLY A 144 11.85 -3.67 -7.37
N VAL A 145 11.74 -2.76 -6.41
CA VAL A 145 11.02 -2.99 -5.15
C VAL A 145 9.55 -3.34 -5.40
N SER A 146 8.87 -2.62 -6.30
CA SER A 146 7.47 -2.91 -6.63
C SER A 146 7.30 -4.30 -7.24
N MET A 147 8.20 -4.73 -8.12
CA MET A 147 8.16 -6.06 -8.73
C MET A 147 8.48 -7.17 -7.73
N LEU A 148 9.53 -7.01 -6.93
CA LEU A 148 9.97 -8.03 -5.98
C LEU A 148 8.96 -8.23 -4.85
N THR A 149 8.41 -7.15 -4.30
CA THR A 149 7.40 -7.23 -3.24
C THR A 149 6.08 -7.81 -3.74
N ALA A 150 5.67 -7.50 -4.98
CA ALA A 150 4.50 -8.13 -5.61
C ALA A 150 4.71 -9.63 -5.79
N LEU A 151 5.88 -10.06 -6.30
CA LEU A 151 6.22 -11.49 -6.43
C LEU A 151 6.26 -12.19 -5.07
N GLN A 152 6.81 -11.54 -4.05
CA GLN A 152 6.86 -12.11 -2.71
C GLN A 152 5.46 -12.27 -2.09
N ALA A 153 4.59 -11.26 -2.24
CA ALA A 153 3.20 -11.36 -1.78
C ALA A 153 2.46 -12.52 -2.46
N VAL A 154 2.59 -12.66 -3.78
CA VAL A 154 1.98 -13.79 -4.52
C VAL A 154 2.52 -15.13 -4.03
N LYS A 155 3.82 -15.27 -3.81
CA LYS A 155 4.42 -16.51 -3.26
C LYS A 155 3.88 -16.83 -1.86
N ASN A 156 3.59 -15.81 -1.04
CA ASN A 156 3.04 -16.00 0.29
C ASN A 156 1.55 -16.41 0.24
N ILE A 157 0.80 -15.90 -0.73
CA ILE A 157 -0.61 -16.25 -0.96
C ILE A 157 -0.77 -17.69 -1.48
N LEU A 158 0.17 -18.17 -2.31
CA LEU A 158 0.08 -19.47 -2.95
C LEU A 158 0.66 -20.64 -2.11
N LYS A 159 1.18 -20.37 -0.92
CA LYS A 159 1.66 -21.39 0.03
C LYS A 159 0.53 -21.91 0.89
#